data_9202558390a999243be61656c4f1d9a8
#
_entry.id   9202558390a999243be61656c4f1d9a8
#
_cell.length_a   1.000
_cell.length_b   1.000
_cell.length_c   1.000
_cell.angle_alpha   90.00
_cell.angle_beta   90.00
_cell.angle_gamma   90.00
#
_symmetry.space_group_name_H-M   'P 1'
#
loop_
_entity.id
_entity.type
_entity.pdbx_description
1 polymer ?
#
loop_
_entity_poly.entity_id
_entity_poly.type
_entity_poly.pdbx_seq_one_letter_code
_entity_poly.pdbx_strand_id
1 'polypeptide(L)'
;LEEITEGELYIEDVLVNNTHPKDRDIAMVFQNYALYPHMSVFDNMAFGLKLRKVPKEEINKRVKSAAELLEIEELLQRKPKALSGGQRQRVALGRAMVREPKVFLMDEPLSNLDAKLRVQMRTEISKLHKRLQTTFIYVTHDQTEAMTMGSRIVVMKDGDIQQIDTPQNVYDYPANAFVAMFIGSPQMNVVEGLVNKSDGRVGIVLSEDTIINVHEQKEILL
;
A
#
# COMPACT_ATOMS: atom_id res chain seq x y z
N LEU A 1 4.56 14.76 5.84
CA LEU A 1 3.83 15.12 4.61
C LEU A 1 4.33 16.46 4.11
N GLU A 2 4.64 16.51 2.82
CA GLU A 2 5.11 17.72 2.12
C GLU A 2 3.93 18.67 1.84
N GLU A 3 4.25 19.93 1.57
CA GLU A 3 3.30 20.90 1.05
C GLU A 3 2.93 20.58 -0.40
N ILE A 4 1.67 20.83 -0.76
CA ILE A 4 1.18 20.59 -2.12
C ILE A 4 1.61 21.77 -3.00
N THR A 5 2.37 21.51 -4.07
CA THR A 5 2.87 22.55 -4.97
C THR A 5 1.73 23.10 -5.83
N GLU A 6 0.90 22.21 -6.40
CA GLU A 6 -0.24 22.56 -7.26
C GLU A 6 -1.38 21.56 -7.07
N GLY A 7 -2.59 21.95 -7.42
CA GLY A 7 -3.77 21.10 -7.32
C GLY A 7 -4.47 21.16 -5.97
N GLU A 8 -5.51 20.37 -5.83
CA GLU A 8 -6.39 20.35 -4.66
C GLU A 8 -6.47 18.94 -4.09
N LEU A 9 -6.33 18.82 -2.78
CA LEU A 9 -6.48 17.58 -2.04
C LEU A 9 -7.75 17.63 -1.19
N TYR A 10 -8.62 16.64 -1.42
CA TYR A 10 -9.82 16.46 -0.64
C TYR A 10 -9.74 15.19 0.18
N ILE A 11 -10.23 15.24 1.43
CA ILE A 11 -10.52 14.07 2.26
C ILE A 11 -12.04 14.09 2.48
N GLU A 12 -12.72 13.10 1.93
CA GLU A 12 -14.16 13.19 1.66
C GLU A 12 -14.45 14.47 0.84
N ASP A 13 -15.36 15.32 1.26
CA ASP A 13 -15.70 16.57 0.55
C ASP A 13 -14.99 17.81 1.12
N VAL A 14 -13.97 17.63 1.98
CA VAL A 14 -13.24 18.73 2.64
C VAL A 14 -11.91 18.98 1.97
N LEU A 15 -11.72 20.20 1.46
CA LEU A 15 -10.43 20.67 0.93
C LEU A 15 -9.43 20.81 2.10
N VAL A 16 -8.29 20.10 2.03
CA VAL A 16 -7.33 20.01 3.13
C VAL A 16 -5.93 20.55 2.80
N ASN A 17 -5.76 21.28 1.68
CA ASN A 17 -4.46 21.82 1.27
C ASN A 17 -3.78 22.59 2.40
N ASN A 18 -4.50 23.53 3.02
CA ASN A 18 -4.00 24.39 4.09
C ASN A 18 -4.22 23.82 5.50
N THR A 19 -4.78 22.60 5.62
CA THR A 19 -4.99 21.94 6.90
C THR A 19 -3.70 21.28 7.34
N HIS A 20 -3.24 21.55 8.58
CA HIS A 20 -2.05 20.92 9.12
C HIS A 20 -2.22 19.37 9.16
N PRO A 21 -1.21 18.56 8.83
CA PRO A 21 -1.33 17.09 8.79
C PRO A 21 -1.96 16.43 10.01
N LYS A 22 -1.71 16.96 11.23
CA LYS A 22 -2.32 16.45 12.48
C LYS A 22 -3.83 16.61 12.55
N ASP A 23 -4.41 17.55 11.76
CA ASP A 23 -5.81 17.94 11.77
C ASP A 23 -6.55 17.40 10.51
N ARG A 24 -5.86 16.68 9.61
CA ARG A 24 -6.43 16.10 8.37
C ARG A 24 -7.21 14.79 8.57
N ASP A 25 -7.42 14.37 9.79
CA ASP A 25 -8.09 13.09 10.12
C ASP A 25 -7.49 11.85 9.43
N ILE A 26 -6.17 11.83 9.34
CA ILE A 26 -5.36 10.74 8.81
C ILE A 26 -4.58 10.05 9.92
N ALA A 27 -4.23 8.79 9.73
CA ALA A 27 -3.28 8.07 10.56
C ALA A 27 -2.20 7.43 9.70
N MET A 28 -0.93 7.50 10.16
CA MET A 28 0.20 6.98 9.43
C MET A 28 0.87 5.83 10.20
N VAL A 29 1.17 4.75 9.47
CA VAL A 29 1.98 3.64 9.92
C VAL A 29 3.29 3.69 9.16
N PHE A 30 4.40 3.88 9.89
CA PHE A 30 5.73 4.01 9.33
C PHE A 30 6.42 2.66 9.18
N GLN A 31 7.37 2.57 8.27
CA GLN A 31 8.23 1.41 8.03
C GLN A 31 8.92 0.88 9.31
N ASN A 32 9.36 1.76 10.20
CA ASN A 32 10.01 1.40 11.47
C ASN A 32 9.03 1.31 12.65
N TYR A 33 7.71 1.31 12.37
CA TYR A 33 6.60 1.32 13.33
C TYR A 33 6.53 2.57 14.22
N ALA A 34 7.62 3.29 14.42
CA ALA A 34 7.76 4.51 15.24
C ALA A 34 7.07 4.40 16.62
N LEU A 35 7.21 3.25 17.30
CA LEU A 35 6.68 3.06 18.65
C LEU A 35 7.53 3.79 19.67
N TYR A 36 6.89 4.36 20.70
CA TYR A 36 7.56 4.97 21.83
C TYR A 36 8.13 3.89 22.75
N PRO A 37 9.48 3.72 22.85
CA PRO A 37 10.08 2.54 23.48
C PRO A 37 9.91 2.50 25.00
N HIS A 38 9.69 3.66 25.63
CA HIS A 38 9.50 3.81 27.08
C HIS A 38 8.05 3.56 27.51
N MET A 39 7.10 3.62 26.59
CA MET A 39 5.67 3.42 26.84
C MET A 39 5.28 1.95 26.72
N SER A 40 4.24 1.53 27.45
CA SER A 40 3.57 0.24 27.23
C SER A 40 2.87 0.19 25.85
N VAL A 41 2.44 -1.01 25.44
CA VAL A 41 1.57 -1.17 24.26
C VAL A 41 0.30 -0.34 24.42
N PHE A 42 -0.36 -0.45 25.56
CA PHE A 42 -1.54 0.36 25.88
C PHE A 42 -1.28 1.86 25.73
N ASP A 43 -0.18 2.36 26.30
CA ASP A 43 0.14 3.79 26.25
C ASP A 43 0.52 4.24 24.84
N ASN A 44 1.20 3.41 24.06
CA ASN A 44 1.45 3.67 22.63
C ASN A 44 0.16 3.86 21.85
N MET A 45 -0.81 2.96 22.04
CA MET A 45 -2.11 3.05 21.37
C MET A 45 -2.92 4.25 21.87
N ALA A 46 -2.94 4.48 23.18
CA ALA A 46 -3.72 5.56 23.81
C ALA A 46 -3.15 6.96 23.57
N PHE A 47 -1.89 7.11 23.16
CA PHE A 47 -1.16 8.37 23.17
C PHE A 47 -1.88 9.48 22.41
N GLY A 48 -2.31 9.22 21.17
CA GLY A 48 -3.01 10.20 20.34
C GLY A 48 -4.36 10.66 20.93
N LEU A 49 -5.07 9.74 21.60
CA LEU A 49 -6.34 10.03 22.26
C LEU A 49 -6.13 10.88 23.54
N LYS A 50 -5.06 10.57 24.30
CA LYS A 50 -4.68 11.37 25.47
C LYS A 50 -4.35 12.83 25.10
N LEU A 51 -3.61 13.04 23.99
CA LEU A 51 -3.31 14.39 23.49
C LEU A 51 -4.57 15.15 23.07
N ARG A 52 -5.58 14.45 22.53
CA ARG A 52 -6.90 15.02 22.18
C ARG A 52 -7.83 15.18 23.40
N LYS A 53 -7.35 14.87 24.62
CA LYS A 53 -8.11 14.94 25.88
C LYS A 53 -9.38 14.11 25.87
N VAL A 54 -9.38 12.97 25.17
CA VAL A 54 -10.51 12.02 25.17
C VAL A 54 -10.68 11.45 26.59
N PRO A 55 -11.93 11.24 27.07
CA PRO A 55 -12.18 10.66 28.39
C PRO A 55 -11.52 9.30 28.59
N LYS A 56 -11.01 9.01 29.78
CA LYS A 56 -10.27 7.78 30.09
C LYS A 56 -11.07 6.51 29.82
N GLU A 57 -12.37 6.52 30.07
CA GLU A 57 -13.26 5.39 29.81
C GLU A 57 -13.33 5.09 28.32
N GLU A 58 -13.46 6.11 27.48
CA GLU A 58 -13.51 5.97 26.03
C GLU A 58 -12.14 5.50 25.48
N ILE A 59 -11.02 6.01 26.00
CA ILE A 59 -9.68 5.52 25.66
C ILE A 59 -9.57 4.03 25.96
N ASN A 60 -9.97 3.59 27.15
CA ASN A 60 -9.93 2.19 27.55
C ASN A 60 -10.77 1.31 26.61
N LYS A 61 -11.97 1.76 26.26
CA LYS A 61 -12.89 1.07 25.35
C LYS A 61 -12.26 0.91 23.97
N ARG A 62 -11.79 2.00 23.35
CA ARG A 62 -11.18 1.99 22.01
C ARG A 62 -9.90 1.16 21.95
N VAL A 63 -9.02 1.29 22.94
CA VAL A 63 -7.79 0.52 22.99
C VAL A 63 -8.07 -0.98 23.14
N LYS A 64 -9.00 -1.38 24.03
CA LYS A 64 -9.39 -2.79 24.19
C LYS A 64 -9.99 -3.36 22.90
N SER A 65 -10.92 -2.64 22.29
CA SER A 65 -11.55 -3.09 21.03
C SER A 65 -10.54 -3.23 19.88
N ALA A 66 -9.58 -2.30 19.76
CA ALA A 66 -8.52 -2.42 18.77
C ALA A 66 -7.53 -3.55 19.10
N ALA A 67 -7.22 -3.78 20.39
CA ALA A 67 -6.34 -4.86 20.82
C ALA A 67 -6.95 -6.24 20.55
N GLU A 68 -8.24 -6.41 20.84
CA GLU A 68 -9.02 -7.62 20.53
C GLU A 68 -9.01 -7.90 19.02
N LEU A 69 -9.29 -6.88 18.18
CA LEU A 69 -9.29 -7.01 16.74
C LEU A 69 -7.94 -7.46 16.18
N LEU A 70 -6.85 -7.02 16.79
CA LEU A 70 -5.47 -7.29 16.38
C LEU A 70 -4.83 -8.46 17.14
N GLU A 71 -5.58 -9.14 18.02
CA GLU A 71 -5.10 -10.27 18.84
C GLU A 71 -3.83 -9.93 19.64
N ILE A 72 -3.82 -8.76 20.31
CA ILE A 72 -2.70 -8.27 21.12
C ILE A 72 -3.10 -7.86 22.54
N GLU A 73 -4.25 -8.30 23.04
CA GLU A 73 -4.77 -7.95 24.37
C GLU A 73 -3.79 -8.31 25.49
N GLU A 74 -3.21 -9.51 25.43
CA GLU A 74 -2.21 -10.00 26.38
C GLU A 74 -0.89 -9.21 26.36
N LEU A 75 -0.67 -8.39 25.33
CA LEU A 75 0.54 -7.60 25.15
C LEU A 75 0.40 -6.17 25.69
N LEU A 76 -0.79 -5.73 26.09
CA LEU A 76 -1.09 -4.33 26.42
C LEU A 76 -0.15 -3.74 27.49
N GLN A 77 0.32 -4.56 28.44
CA GLN A 77 1.23 -4.11 29.50
C GLN A 77 2.71 -4.24 29.15
N ARG A 78 3.05 -4.87 28.02
CA ARG A 78 4.43 -5.04 27.58
C ARG A 78 4.97 -3.75 26.95
N LYS A 79 6.31 -3.64 26.92
CA LYS A 79 7.02 -2.56 26.19
C LYS A 79 7.47 -3.05 24.81
N PRO A 80 7.69 -2.17 23.83
CA PRO A 80 8.07 -2.52 22.46
C PRO A 80 9.29 -3.45 22.34
N LYS A 81 10.27 -3.34 23.24
CA LYS A 81 11.47 -4.18 23.25
C LYS A 81 11.18 -5.67 23.54
N ALA A 82 10.05 -5.98 24.16
CA ALA A 82 9.60 -7.33 24.49
C ALA A 82 8.67 -7.94 23.44
N LEU A 83 8.57 -7.33 22.25
CA LEU A 83 7.67 -7.73 21.17
C LEU A 83 8.46 -8.25 19.96
N SER A 84 7.88 -9.21 19.24
CA SER A 84 8.34 -9.62 17.92
C SER A 84 8.07 -8.52 16.86
N GLY A 85 8.65 -8.65 15.65
CA GLY A 85 8.40 -7.72 14.53
C GLY A 85 6.91 -7.56 14.22
N GLY A 86 6.20 -8.67 14.02
CA GLY A 86 4.76 -8.66 13.74
C GLY A 86 3.91 -8.10 14.89
N GLN A 87 4.29 -8.38 16.14
CA GLN A 87 3.62 -7.79 17.29
C GLN A 87 3.81 -6.27 17.33
N ARG A 88 5.03 -5.76 17.07
CA ARG A 88 5.26 -4.30 16.96
C ARG A 88 4.42 -3.67 15.86
N GLN A 89 4.30 -4.35 14.72
CA GLN A 89 3.45 -3.88 13.63
C GLN A 89 1.97 -3.83 14.02
N ARG A 90 1.43 -4.87 14.63
CA ARG A 90 0.05 -4.88 15.13
C ARG A 90 -0.20 -3.73 16.12
N VAL A 91 0.77 -3.44 16.99
CA VAL A 91 0.70 -2.29 17.90
C VAL A 91 0.67 -0.96 17.13
N ALA A 92 1.48 -0.81 16.08
CA ALA A 92 1.47 0.40 15.24
C ALA A 92 0.14 0.58 14.50
N LEU A 93 -0.43 -0.52 13.98
CA LEU A 93 -1.78 -0.53 13.41
C LEU A 93 -2.83 -0.14 14.45
N GLY A 94 -2.77 -0.73 15.64
CA GLY A 94 -3.69 -0.42 16.74
C GLY A 94 -3.63 1.05 17.16
N ARG A 95 -2.42 1.64 17.24
CA ARG A 95 -2.22 3.08 17.49
C ARG A 95 -2.88 3.97 16.43
N ALA A 96 -2.86 3.53 15.17
CA ALA A 96 -3.53 4.21 14.08
C ALA A 96 -5.05 4.06 14.17
N MET A 97 -5.54 2.84 14.44
CA MET A 97 -6.96 2.49 14.47
C MET A 97 -7.76 3.17 15.57
N VAL A 98 -7.22 3.29 16.79
CA VAL A 98 -7.93 3.92 17.92
C VAL A 98 -8.34 5.37 17.65
N ARG A 99 -7.73 6.01 16.66
CA ARG A 99 -8.05 7.37 16.22
C ARG A 99 -9.26 7.42 15.29
N GLU A 100 -9.70 6.25 14.75
CA GLU A 100 -10.78 6.14 13.76
C GLU A 100 -10.58 7.12 12.59
N PRO A 101 -9.43 7.07 11.89
CA PRO A 101 -9.12 8.05 10.84
C PRO A 101 -9.94 7.78 9.59
N LYS A 102 -10.15 8.81 8.77
CA LYS A 102 -10.77 8.69 7.45
C LYS A 102 -9.85 8.05 6.41
N VAL A 103 -8.53 8.20 6.57
CA VAL A 103 -7.53 7.63 5.67
C VAL A 103 -6.37 7.05 6.47
N PHE A 104 -5.99 5.80 6.14
CA PHE A 104 -4.76 5.19 6.61
C PHE A 104 -3.66 5.39 5.57
N LEU A 105 -2.52 5.93 5.99
CA LEU A 105 -1.30 6.01 5.19
C LEU A 105 -0.33 4.95 5.71
N MET A 106 0.06 4.01 4.86
CA MET A 106 0.98 2.93 5.20
C MET A 106 2.23 3.03 4.35
N ASP A 107 3.35 3.37 4.99
CA ASP A 107 4.64 3.56 4.34
C ASP A 107 5.50 2.33 4.54
N GLU A 108 5.56 1.46 3.55
CA GLU A 108 6.25 0.17 3.53
C GLU A 108 6.11 -0.65 4.84
N PRO A 109 4.90 -0.87 5.35
CA PRO A 109 4.71 -1.39 6.71
C PRO A 109 5.22 -2.82 6.90
N LEU A 110 5.46 -3.59 5.83
CA LEU A 110 5.88 -4.99 5.89
C LEU A 110 7.36 -5.22 5.54
N SER A 111 8.10 -4.19 5.11
CA SER A 111 9.49 -4.32 4.63
C SER A 111 10.46 -4.93 5.64
N ASN A 112 10.26 -4.68 6.94
CA ASN A 112 11.12 -5.14 8.02
C ASN A 112 10.72 -6.53 8.61
N LEU A 113 9.84 -7.27 7.92
CA LEU A 113 9.40 -8.60 8.34
C LEU A 113 10.04 -9.70 7.50
N ASP A 114 10.24 -10.87 8.12
CA ASP A 114 10.61 -12.08 7.38
C ASP A 114 9.48 -12.53 6.44
N ALA A 115 9.81 -13.35 5.45
CA ALA A 115 8.90 -13.75 4.38
C ALA A 115 7.61 -14.42 4.89
N LYS A 116 7.72 -15.30 5.91
CA LYS A 116 6.56 -16.02 6.48
C LYS A 116 5.61 -15.05 7.18
N LEU A 117 6.16 -14.17 8.01
CA LEU A 117 5.39 -13.18 8.76
C LEU A 117 4.78 -12.13 7.83
N ARG A 118 5.47 -11.75 6.74
CA ARG A 118 4.96 -10.84 5.72
C ARG A 118 3.69 -11.38 5.05
N VAL A 119 3.68 -12.67 4.68
CA VAL A 119 2.48 -13.33 4.11
C VAL A 119 1.31 -13.29 5.09
N GLN A 120 1.55 -13.60 6.36
CA GLN A 120 0.52 -13.54 7.39
C GLN A 120 -0.03 -12.12 7.56
N MET A 121 0.86 -11.14 7.69
CA MET A 121 0.47 -9.73 7.90
C MET A 121 -0.26 -9.12 6.71
N ARG A 122 0.07 -9.50 5.47
CA ARG A 122 -0.73 -9.10 4.29
C ARG A 122 -2.19 -9.54 4.43
N THR A 123 -2.40 -10.79 4.82
CA THR A 123 -3.75 -11.33 5.03
C THR A 123 -4.48 -10.56 6.13
N GLU A 124 -3.80 -10.23 7.22
CA GLU A 124 -4.38 -9.49 8.36
C GLU A 124 -4.75 -8.05 7.96
N ILE A 125 -3.86 -7.33 7.26
CA ILE A 125 -4.15 -5.97 6.78
C ILE A 125 -5.32 -5.98 5.78
N SER A 126 -5.38 -6.96 4.88
CA SER A 126 -6.50 -7.09 3.94
C SER A 126 -7.84 -7.36 4.65
N LYS A 127 -7.85 -8.20 5.69
CA LYS A 127 -9.03 -8.42 6.53
C LYS A 127 -9.42 -7.13 7.27
N LEU A 128 -8.44 -6.42 7.80
CA LEU A 128 -8.65 -5.16 8.51
C LEU A 128 -9.27 -4.09 7.60
N HIS A 129 -8.72 -3.92 6.38
CA HIS A 129 -9.29 -3.00 5.38
C HIS A 129 -10.76 -3.34 5.07
N LYS A 130 -11.06 -4.62 4.81
CA LYS A 130 -12.43 -5.08 4.57
C LYS A 130 -13.38 -4.81 5.75
N ARG A 131 -12.88 -4.87 6.99
CA ARG A 131 -13.69 -4.64 8.19
C ARG A 131 -13.92 -3.16 8.48
N LEU A 132 -12.90 -2.33 8.27
CA LEU A 132 -12.96 -0.90 8.57
C LEU A 132 -13.68 -0.09 7.48
N GLN A 133 -13.68 -0.55 6.23
CA GLN A 133 -14.29 0.13 5.08
C GLN A 133 -13.80 1.58 4.90
N THR A 134 -12.56 1.86 5.30
CA THR A 134 -11.91 3.17 5.17
C THR A 134 -10.89 3.16 4.03
N THR A 135 -10.47 4.32 3.58
CA THR A 135 -9.44 4.43 2.53
C THR A 135 -8.05 4.09 3.10
N PHE A 136 -7.36 3.15 2.43
CA PHE A 136 -5.97 2.81 2.71
C PHE A 136 -5.10 3.23 1.53
N ILE A 137 -4.11 4.07 1.78
CA ILE A 137 -3.02 4.36 0.84
C ILE A 137 -1.81 3.57 1.32
N TYR A 138 -1.38 2.61 0.50
CA TYR A 138 -0.34 1.66 0.84
C TYR A 138 0.85 1.83 -0.10
N VAL A 139 1.98 2.26 0.42
CA VAL A 139 3.24 2.37 -0.32
C VAL A 139 4.04 1.08 -0.15
N THR A 140 4.51 0.51 -1.24
CA THR A 140 5.35 -0.69 -1.23
C THR A 140 6.23 -0.74 -2.49
N HIS A 141 7.38 -1.40 -2.36
CA HIS A 141 8.21 -1.82 -3.49
C HIS A 141 8.00 -3.31 -3.83
N ASP A 142 7.18 -4.03 -3.07
CA ASP A 142 6.85 -5.44 -3.31
C ASP A 142 5.59 -5.54 -4.19
N GLN A 143 5.79 -6.00 -5.45
CA GLN A 143 4.71 -6.15 -6.41
C GLN A 143 3.63 -7.14 -5.93
N THR A 144 4.02 -8.19 -5.18
CA THR A 144 3.06 -9.15 -4.66
C THR A 144 2.12 -8.50 -3.65
N GLU A 145 2.61 -7.57 -2.84
CA GLU A 145 1.78 -6.78 -1.93
C GLU A 145 0.79 -5.92 -2.72
N ALA A 146 1.29 -5.15 -3.69
CA ALA A 146 0.45 -4.28 -4.52
C ALA A 146 -0.64 -5.07 -5.24
N MET A 147 -0.25 -6.17 -5.94
CA MET A 147 -1.16 -6.98 -6.75
C MET A 147 -2.20 -7.76 -5.94
N THR A 148 -1.88 -8.14 -4.68
CA THR A 148 -2.77 -8.97 -3.85
C THR A 148 -3.65 -8.18 -2.88
N MET A 149 -3.23 -6.98 -2.50
CA MET A 149 -3.92 -6.17 -1.48
C MET A 149 -4.65 -4.96 -2.08
N GLY A 150 -4.11 -4.39 -3.17
CA GLY A 150 -4.68 -3.20 -3.78
C GLY A 150 -5.99 -3.48 -4.52
N SER A 151 -7.00 -2.64 -4.33
CA SER A 151 -8.16 -2.57 -5.22
C SER A 151 -7.82 -1.75 -6.48
N ARG A 152 -6.86 -0.86 -6.36
CA ARG A 152 -6.30 -0.03 -7.42
C ARG A 152 -4.80 0.17 -7.17
N ILE A 153 -4.01 0.12 -8.24
CA ILE A 153 -2.55 0.30 -8.20
C ILE A 153 -2.19 1.59 -8.91
N VAL A 154 -1.25 2.32 -8.33
CA VAL A 154 -0.58 3.46 -8.96
C VAL A 154 0.86 3.07 -9.18
N VAL A 155 1.27 2.91 -10.45
CA VAL A 155 2.67 2.70 -10.82
C VAL A 155 3.32 4.04 -11.04
N MET A 156 4.44 4.28 -10.35
CA MET A 156 5.19 5.53 -10.40
C MET A 156 6.62 5.30 -10.86
N LYS A 157 7.18 6.26 -11.58
CA LYS A 157 8.59 6.31 -11.96
C LYS A 157 9.08 7.76 -11.90
N ASP A 158 10.16 8.00 -11.20
CA ASP A 158 10.83 9.32 -11.12
C ASP A 158 9.89 10.48 -10.71
N GLY A 159 8.87 10.18 -9.89
CA GLY A 159 7.84 11.13 -9.45
C GLY A 159 6.59 11.18 -10.33
N ASP A 160 6.65 10.63 -11.55
CA ASP A 160 5.55 10.64 -12.50
C ASP A 160 4.68 9.37 -12.40
N ILE A 161 3.38 9.56 -12.52
CA ILE A 161 2.42 8.45 -12.58
C ILE A 161 2.47 7.83 -13.98
N GLN A 162 2.79 6.54 -14.06
CA GLN A 162 2.84 5.77 -15.29
C GLN A 162 1.52 5.11 -15.65
N GLN A 163 0.80 4.59 -14.63
CA GLN A 163 -0.52 3.99 -14.80
C GLN A 163 -1.28 3.97 -13.48
N ILE A 164 -2.60 4.16 -13.53
CA ILE A 164 -3.52 3.96 -12.42
C ILE A 164 -4.62 3.02 -12.88
N ASP A 165 -4.68 1.81 -12.33
CA ASP A 165 -5.73 0.85 -12.70
C ASP A 165 -5.91 -0.26 -11.64
N THR A 166 -6.82 -1.19 -11.91
CA THR A 166 -6.95 -2.43 -11.13
C THR A 166 -5.70 -3.30 -11.31
N PRO A 167 -5.34 -4.16 -10.34
CA PRO A 167 -4.21 -5.09 -10.48
C PRO A 167 -4.25 -5.89 -11.78
N GLN A 168 -5.42 -6.39 -12.16
CA GLN A 168 -5.62 -7.18 -13.39
C GLN A 168 -5.28 -6.36 -14.64
N ASN A 169 -5.80 -5.13 -14.75
CA ASN A 169 -5.56 -4.29 -15.92
C ASN A 169 -4.11 -3.83 -16.02
N VAL A 170 -3.46 -3.53 -14.88
CA VAL A 170 -2.02 -3.16 -14.87
C VAL A 170 -1.17 -4.31 -15.42
N TYR A 171 -1.55 -5.56 -15.13
CA TYR A 171 -0.86 -6.75 -15.62
C TYR A 171 -1.18 -7.07 -17.09
N ASP A 172 -2.48 -7.08 -17.46
CA ASP A 172 -2.93 -7.51 -18.78
C ASP A 172 -2.78 -6.43 -19.86
N TYR A 173 -2.89 -5.15 -19.47
CA TYR A 173 -2.90 -3.99 -20.36
C TYR A 173 -1.96 -2.89 -19.83
N PRO A 174 -0.63 -3.14 -19.76
CA PRO A 174 0.33 -2.13 -19.32
C PRO A 174 0.32 -0.94 -20.28
N ALA A 175 0.26 0.28 -19.70
CA ALA A 175 0.16 1.53 -20.46
C ALA A 175 1.42 1.87 -21.27
N ASN A 176 2.57 1.33 -20.90
CA ASN A 176 3.84 1.55 -21.57
C ASN A 176 4.84 0.42 -21.26
N ALA A 177 5.97 0.43 -21.98
CA ALA A 177 7.03 -0.59 -21.81
C ALA A 177 7.60 -0.64 -20.39
N PHE A 178 7.68 0.50 -19.70
CA PHE A 178 8.15 0.51 -18.31
C PHE A 178 7.22 -0.29 -17.40
N VAL A 179 5.91 -0.06 -17.47
CA VAL A 179 4.93 -0.81 -16.65
C VAL A 179 4.97 -2.29 -17.00
N ALA A 180 5.04 -2.62 -18.29
CA ALA A 180 5.12 -4.01 -18.76
C ALA A 180 6.35 -4.77 -18.22
N MET A 181 7.49 -4.10 -18.15
CA MET A 181 8.73 -4.69 -17.61
C MET A 181 8.78 -4.66 -16.08
N PHE A 182 8.13 -3.65 -15.46
CA PHE A 182 8.17 -3.48 -14.02
C PHE A 182 7.22 -4.43 -13.30
N ILE A 183 6.06 -4.74 -13.89
CA ILE A 183 5.03 -5.60 -13.29
C ILE A 183 5.18 -7.04 -13.78
N GLY A 184 5.25 -7.98 -12.84
CA GLY A 184 5.29 -9.43 -13.11
C GLY A 184 6.53 -10.12 -12.54
N SER A 185 6.34 -11.39 -12.19
CA SER A 185 7.42 -12.29 -11.76
C SER A 185 7.13 -13.68 -12.33
N PRO A 186 7.90 -14.14 -13.35
CA PRO A 186 9.04 -13.46 -14.00
C PRO A 186 8.62 -12.19 -14.77
N GLN A 187 9.60 -11.30 -14.99
CA GLN A 187 9.38 -10.11 -15.80
C GLN A 187 9.09 -10.44 -17.27
N MET A 188 8.37 -9.55 -17.95
CA MET A 188 8.11 -9.68 -19.39
C MET A 188 9.43 -9.65 -20.17
N ASN A 189 9.55 -10.56 -21.15
CA ASN A 189 10.65 -10.51 -22.08
C ASN A 189 10.44 -9.36 -23.08
N VAL A 190 11.49 -8.61 -23.34
CA VAL A 190 11.50 -7.53 -24.32
C VAL A 190 12.52 -7.87 -25.39
N VAL A 191 12.10 -7.80 -26.63
CA VAL A 191 12.98 -8.03 -27.79
C VAL A 191 12.81 -6.88 -28.77
N GLU A 192 13.92 -6.47 -29.36
CA GLU A 192 13.92 -5.47 -30.44
C GLU A 192 13.68 -6.18 -31.77
N GLY A 193 12.87 -5.60 -32.64
CA GLY A 193 12.57 -6.16 -33.95
C GLY A 193 12.03 -5.11 -34.90
N LEU A 194 12.11 -5.39 -36.19
CA LEU A 194 11.54 -4.56 -37.24
C LEU A 194 10.15 -5.05 -37.62
N VAL A 195 9.17 -4.17 -37.58
CA VAL A 195 7.81 -4.51 -38.05
C VAL A 195 7.83 -4.60 -39.56
N ASN A 196 7.44 -5.77 -40.09
CA ASN A 196 7.28 -6.01 -41.53
C ASN A 196 5.83 -6.37 -41.82
N LYS A 197 5.24 -5.70 -42.81
CA LYS A 197 3.90 -6.03 -43.30
C LYS A 197 4.01 -6.57 -44.71
N SER A 198 3.70 -7.87 -44.89
CA SER A 198 3.71 -8.56 -46.17
C SER A 198 2.45 -9.39 -46.32
N ASP A 199 1.82 -9.31 -47.47
CA ASP A 199 0.60 -10.07 -47.86
C ASP A 199 -0.56 -9.94 -46.84
N GLY A 200 -0.73 -8.75 -46.26
CA GLY A 200 -1.79 -8.50 -45.29
C GLY A 200 -1.52 -9.04 -43.88
N ARG A 201 -0.36 -9.61 -43.62
CA ARG A 201 0.07 -10.09 -42.32
C ARG A 201 1.14 -9.18 -41.71
N VAL A 202 1.07 -8.98 -40.43
CA VAL A 202 2.11 -8.24 -39.67
C VAL A 202 3.04 -9.24 -38.99
N GLY A 203 4.34 -9.10 -39.26
CA GLY A 203 5.38 -9.90 -38.63
C GLY A 203 6.43 -8.99 -37.97
N ILE A 204 7.11 -9.47 -36.94
CA ILE A 204 8.24 -8.84 -36.34
C ILE A 204 9.49 -9.62 -36.69
N VAL A 205 10.41 -8.98 -37.42
CA VAL A 205 11.69 -9.56 -37.83
C VAL A 205 12.68 -9.29 -36.70
N LEU A 206 13.14 -10.38 -36.06
CA LEU A 206 14.16 -10.28 -34.97
C LEU A 206 15.58 -10.46 -35.49
N SER A 207 15.74 -11.26 -36.54
CA SER A 207 17.00 -11.50 -37.24
C SER A 207 16.70 -11.94 -38.68
N GLU A 208 17.75 -12.13 -39.53
CA GLU A 208 17.61 -12.57 -40.92
C GLU A 208 16.74 -13.87 -41.08
N ASP A 209 16.80 -14.74 -40.05
CA ASP A 209 16.13 -16.04 -40.08
C ASP A 209 14.95 -16.17 -39.12
N THR A 210 14.63 -15.12 -38.36
CA THR A 210 13.61 -15.19 -37.29
C THR A 210 12.53 -14.15 -37.47
N ILE A 211 11.32 -14.60 -37.84
CA ILE A 211 10.14 -13.77 -37.97
C ILE A 211 9.06 -14.28 -37.01
N ILE A 212 8.55 -13.41 -36.14
CA ILE A 212 7.38 -13.71 -35.29
C ILE A 212 6.14 -13.11 -35.96
N ASN A 213 5.19 -13.99 -36.33
CA ASN A 213 3.90 -13.51 -36.84
C ASN A 213 3.03 -12.98 -35.69
N VAL A 214 2.51 -11.76 -35.85
CA VAL A 214 1.61 -11.13 -34.87
C VAL A 214 0.20 -11.63 -35.16
N HIS A 215 -0.51 -12.05 -34.10
CA HIS A 215 -1.89 -12.54 -34.25
C HIS A 215 -2.81 -11.33 -34.53
N GLU A 216 -3.79 -11.50 -35.42
CA GLU A 216 -4.71 -10.46 -35.94
C GLU A 216 -5.33 -9.58 -34.83
N GLN A 217 -5.62 -10.14 -33.66
CA GLN A 217 -6.15 -9.38 -32.52
C GLN A 217 -5.18 -8.39 -31.88
N LYS A 218 -3.87 -8.46 -32.15
CA LYS A 218 -2.82 -7.58 -31.62
C LYS A 218 -2.24 -6.62 -32.67
N GLU A 219 -2.67 -6.70 -33.89
CA GLU A 219 -2.21 -5.80 -34.98
C GLU A 219 -2.61 -4.33 -34.76
N ILE A 220 -3.64 -4.09 -33.92
CA ILE A 220 -4.17 -2.74 -33.62
C ILE A 220 -3.25 -1.97 -32.67
N LEU A 221 -2.28 -2.61 -32.02
CA LEU A 221 -1.40 -2.04 -31.03
C LEU A 221 0.01 -1.69 -31.55
N LEU A 222 0.28 -1.96 -32.84
CA LEU A 222 1.51 -1.65 -33.56
C LEU A 222 1.32 -0.48 -34.52
#